data_6508119a4cedf169855dc63324832fe5
#
_entry.id   6508119a4cedf169855dc63324832fe5
#
_cell.length_a   1.000
_cell.length_b   1.000
_cell.length_c   1.000
_cell.angle_alpha   90.00
_cell.angle_beta   90.00
_cell.angle_gamma   90.00
#
_symmetry.space_group_name_H-M   'P 1'
#
loop_
_entity.id
_entity.type
_entity.pdbx_description
1 polymer ?
#
loop_
_entity_poly.entity_id
_entity_poly.type
_entity_poly.pdbx_seq_one_letter_code
_entity_poly.pdbx_strand_id
1 'polypeptide(L)'
;MGKKLLSIIIPCYNEEKTVETIYVAITDTMDMLPQYDYEILFVNDGSKDNTLNKLTGLSEMDVHVKYYSFSRNFGKEAAIYAGLNNARGDYVVIMDADMQDPPALLPEMISTLESGEYDSVATRRVSRKGEPMVRSFCARCFYKLIRRISDADIVDGARDFRMMTRDMVNSVLALSEYNRFSKGIFGWVGYRTKWLEYENIERTAGETKWSFWKLLAYSLDGIVNFSNVPL
;
A
#
# COMPACT_ATOMS: atom_id res chain seq x y z
N MET A 1 -27.90 9.28 7.71
CA MET A 1 -26.56 9.43 7.12
C MET A 1 -26.35 8.24 6.21
N GLY A 2 -25.79 8.41 5.01
CA GLY A 2 -25.41 7.29 4.15
C GLY A 2 -24.30 6.46 4.81
N LYS A 3 -24.10 5.22 4.34
CA LYS A 3 -22.96 4.42 4.76
C LYS A 3 -21.66 5.10 4.32
N LYS A 4 -20.62 4.99 5.16
CA LYS A 4 -19.27 5.41 4.73
C LYS A 4 -18.74 4.45 3.68
N LEU A 5 -18.00 4.98 2.72
CA LEU A 5 -17.38 4.20 1.64
C LEU A 5 -15.91 3.91 1.99
N LEU A 6 -15.50 2.65 1.84
CA LEU A 6 -14.11 2.21 1.91
C LEU A 6 -13.58 1.95 0.50
N SER A 7 -12.50 2.63 0.08
CA SER A 7 -11.78 2.30 -1.15
C SER A 7 -10.56 1.44 -0.83
N ILE A 8 -10.46 0.28 -1.47
CA ILE A 8 -9.37 -0.69 -1.28
C ILE A 8 -8.53 -0.71 -2.55
N ILE A 9 -7.31 -0.19 -2.48
CA ILE A 9 -6.38 -0.06 -3.60
C ILE A 9 -5.41 -1.22 -3.60
N ILE A 10 -5.33 -1.94 -4.72
CA ILE A 10 -4.48 -3.12 -4.89
C ILE A 10 -3.63 -2.96 -6.15
N PRO A 11 -2.35 -2.51 -6.01
CA PRO A 11 -1.41 -2.52 -7.11
C PRO A 11 -1.07 -3.96 -7.53
N CYS A 12 -1.16 -4.25 -8.84
CA CYS A 12 -0.93 -5.59 -9.40
C CYS A 12 0.12 -5.55 -10.50
N TYR A 13 1.11 -6.44 -10.44
CA TYR A 13 2.04 -6.69 -11.53
C TYR A 13 2.42 -8.15 -11.60
N ASN A 14 1.90 -8.87 -12.62
CA ASN A 14 2.03 -10.32 -12.78
C ASN A 14 1.54 -11.07 -11.52
N GLU A 15 0.30 -10.85 -11.17
CA GLU A 15 -0.37 -11.40 -9.97
C GLU A 15 -1.53 -12.35 -10.35
N GLU A 16 -1.46 -13.01 -11.52
CA GLU A 16 -2.51 -13.92 -11.99
C GLU A 16 -2.89 -15.03 -10.99
N LYS A 17 -1.97 -15.38 -10.07
CA LYS A 17 -2.17 -16.45 -9.08
C LYS A 17 -2.83 -15.97 -7.79
N THR A 18 -2.84 -14.66 -7.54
CA THR A 18 -3.23 -14.08 -6.25
C THR A 18 -4.44 -13.15 -6.31
N VAL A 19 -4.73 -12.54 -7.48
CA VAL A 19 -5.83 -11.55 -7.59
C VAL A 19 -7.20 -12.09 -7.20
N GLU A 20 -7.53 -13.35 -7.53
CA GLU A 20 -8.81 -13.95 -7.15
C GLU A 20 -8.84 -14.29 -5.66
N THR A 21 -7.72 -14.73 -5.09
CA THR A 21 -7.61 -15.05 -3.68
C THR A 21 -7.76 -13.81 -2.80
N ILE A 22 -7.08 -12.71 -3.16
CA ILE A 22 -7.21 -11.47 -2.40
C ILE A 22 -8.61 -10.86 -2.54
N TYR A 23 -9.23 -10.96 -3.72
CA TYR A 23 -10.60 -10.53 -3.94
C TYR A 23 -11.56 -11.25 -2.97
N VAL A 24 -11.51 -12.60 -2.92
CA VAL A 24 -12.36 -13.39 -2.02
C VAL A 24 -12.11 -13.02 -0.55
N ALA A 25 -10.86 -12.89 -0.13
CA ALA A 25 -10.53 -12.56 1.25
C ALA A 25 -11.04 -11.15 1.66
N ILE A 26 -11.05 -10.20 0.72
CA ILE A 26 -11.61 -8.86 0.96
C ILE A 26 -13.13 -8.92 1.03
N THR A 27 -13.80 -9.58 0.08
CA THR A 27 -15.27 -9.68 0.08
C THR A 27 -15.76 -10.37 1.33
N ASP A 28 -15.15 -11.49 1.74
CA ASP A 28 -15.48 -12.19 2.99
C ASP A 28 -15.33 -11.26 4.21
N THR A 29 -14.29 -10.41 4.22
CA THR A 29 -14.10 -9.45 5.32
C THR A 29 -15.15 -8.34 5.29
N MET A 30 -15.51 -7.83 4.10
CA MET A 30 -16.49 -6.76 3.94
C MET A 30 -17.92 -7.24 4.23
N ASP A 31 -18.23 -8.50 3.99
CA ASP A 31 -19.51 -9.12 4.37
C ASP A 31 -19.74 -9.10 5.89
N MET A 32 -18.66 -9.08 6.69
CA MET A 32 -18.74 -8.91 8.15
C MET A 32 -18.92 -7.45 8.57
N LEU A 33 -18.88 -6.49 7.62
CA LEU A 33 -18.97 -5.04 7.87
C LEU A 33 -20.13 -4.39 7.07
N PRO A 34 -21.37 -4.87 7.21
CA PRO A 34 -22.51 -4.43 6.39
C PRO A 34 -22.89 -2.96 6.58
N GLN A 35 -22.34 -2.28 7.59
CA GLN A 35 -22.52 -0.84 7.85
C GLN A 35 -21.68 0.06 6.94
N TYR A 36 -20.72 -0.50 6.18
CA TYR A 36 -19.90 0.22 5.20
C TYR A 36 -20.27 -0.21 3.78
N ASP A 37 -20.15 0.73 2.86
CA ASP A 37 -20.04 0.42 1.42
C ASP A 37 -18.55 0.30 1.07
N TYR A 38 -18.23 -0.39 -0.02
CA TYR A 38 -16.84 -0.53 -0.44
C TYR A 38 -16.66 -0.52 -1.96
N GLU A 39 -15.46 -0.21 -2.41
CA GLU A 39 -14.98 -0.42 -3.77
C GLU A 39 -13.57 -1.01 -3.73
N ILE A 40 -13.28 -1.94 -4.63
CA ILE A 40 -11.94 -2.53 -4.81
C ILE A 40 -11.37 -1.96 -6.10
N LEU A 41 -10.23 -1.27 -6.00
CA LEU A 41 -9.55 -0.63 -7.10
C LEU A 41 -8.26 -1.38 -7.41
N PHE A 42 -8.32 -2.31 -8.34
CA PHE A 42 -7.12 -2.97 -8.86
C PHE A 42 -6.39 -2.05 -9.84
N VAL A 43 -5.09 -1.87 -9.66
CA VAL A 43 -4.26 -1.11 -10.59
C VAL A 43 -3.23 -2.04 -11.22
N ASN A 44 -3.49 -2.46 -12.46
CA ASN A 44 -2.60 -3.31 -13.24
C ASN A 44 -1.44 -2.48 -13.82
N ASP A 45 -0.26 -2.69 -13.30
CA ASP A 45 0.98 -2.00 -13.71
C ASP A 45 1.62 -2.66 -14.95
N GLY A 46 0.83 -2.83 -16.02
CA GLY A 46 1.30 -3.38 -17.30
C GLY A 46 1.76 -4.84 -17.18
N SER A 47 0.99 -5.70 -16.54
CA SER A 47 1.25 -7.14 -16.42
C SER A 47 1.40 -7.80 -17.78
N LYS A 48 2.22 -8.87 -17.84
CA LYS A 48 2.49 -9.67 -19.03
C LYS A 48 1.88 -11.07 -18.96
N ASP A 49 1.32 -11.44 -17.81
CA ASP A 49 0.62 -12.68 -17.55
C ASP A 49 -0.91 -12.50 -17.68
N ASN A 50 -1.70 -13.44 -17.18
CA ASN A 50 -3.17 -13.40 -17.28
C ASN A 50 -3.84 -12.47 -16.25
N THR A 51 -3.09 -11.63 -15.53
CA THR A 51 -3.62 -10.73 -14.49
C THR A 51 -4.75 -9.84 -15.04
N LEU A 52 -4.53 -9.16 -16.19
CA LEU A 52 -5.51 -8.24 -16.74
C LEU A 52 -6.84 -8.92 -17.08
N ASN A 53 -6.80 -10.11 -17.70
CA ASN A 53 -8.01 -10.86 -18.04
C ASN A 53 -8.80 -11.27 -16.79
N LYS A 54 -8.11 -11.66 -15.71
CA LYS A 54 -8.76 -11.98 -14.44
C LYS A 54 -9.41 -10.75 -13.80
N LEU A 55 -8.74 -9.60 -13.82
CA LEU A 55 -9.31 -8.34 -13.31
C LEU A 55 -10.54 -7.90 -14.11
N THR A 56 -10.52 -8.08 -15.44
CA THR A 56 -11.68 -7.82 -16.29
C THR A 56 -12.85 -8.72 -15.88
N GLY A 57 -12.62 -10.03 -15.74
CA GLY A 57 -13.66 -10.96 -15.31
C GLY A 57 -14.24 -10.63 -13.93
N LEU A 58 -13.41 -10.27 -12.95
CA LEU A 58 -13.88 -9.84 -11.63
C LEU A 58 -14.75 -8.58 -11.71
N SER A 59 -14.38 -7.60 -12.54
CA SER A 59 -15.15 -6.36 -12.69
C SER A 59 -16.47 -6.55 -13.42
N GLU A 60 -16.60 -7.58 -14.25
CA GLU A 60 -17.87 -7.97 -14.90
C GLU A 60 -18.81 -8.72 -13.93
N MET A 61 -18.24 -9.41 -12.94
CA MET A 61 -19.00 -10.21 -11.98
C MET A 61 -19.45 -9.40 -10.75
N ASP A 62 -18.68 -8.38 -10.33
CA ASP A 62 -18.94 -7.63 -9.11
C ASP A 62 -18.82 -6.12 -9.36
N VAL A 63 -19.92 -5.39 -9.11
CA VAL A 63 -20.01 -3.92 -9.26
C VAL A 63 -19.09 -3.15 -8.35
N HIS A 64 -18.62 -3.76 -7.25
CA HIS A 64 -17.66 -3.15 -6.33
C HIS A 64 -16.24 -3.16 -6.89
N VAL A 65 -15.96 -4.01 -7.90
CA VAL A 65 -14.63 -4.15 -8.49
C VAL A 65 -14.45 -3.21 -9.66
N LYS A 66 -13.39 -2.42 -9.60
CA LYS A 66 -12.91 -1.58 -10.70
C LYS A 66 -11.46 -1.89 -10.97
N TYR A 67 -11.03 -1.76 -12.21
CA TYR A 67 -9.61 -1.86 -12.53
C TYR A 67 -9.16 -0.73 -13.45
N TYR A 68 -7.88 -0.36 -13.28
CA TYR A 68 -7.14 0.54 -14.15
C TYR A 68 -5.94 -0.22 -14.69
N SER A 69 -5.62 -0.06 -15.98
CA SER A 69 -4.50 -0.77 -16.58
C SER A 69 -3.55 0.19 -17.27
N PHE A 70 -2.29 0.11 -16.93
CA PHE A 70 -1.24 0.88 -17.56
C PHE A 70 -0.77 0.22 -18.85
N SER A 71 -0.32 1.03 -19.81
CA SER A 71 0.23 0.58 -21.09
C SER A 71 1.55 -0.17 -20.96
N ARG A 72 2.30 0.03 -19.88
CA ARG A 72 3.54 -0.66 -19.51
C ARG A 72 3.74 -0.60 -17.99
N ASN A 73 4.76 -1.29 -17.50
CA ASN A 73 5.17 -1.17 -16.10
C ASN A 73 5.78 0.22 -15.84
N PHE A 74 5.16 0.97 -14.93
CA PHE A 74 5.60 2.27 -14.42
C PHE A 74 6.07 2.19 -12.97
N GLY A 75 5.86 1.05 -12.30
CA GLY A 75 6.25 0.78 -10.93
C GLY A 75 5.12 0.94 -9.92
N LYS A 76 5.30 0.30 -8.76
CA LYS A 76 4.30 0.23 -7.68
C LYS A 76 3.85 1.62 -7.21
N GLU A 77 4.77 2.57 -7.12
CA GLU A 77 4.47 3.95 -6.68
C GLU A 77 3.48 4.64 -7.61
N ALA A 78 3.66 4.48 -8.94
CA ALA A 78 2.72 5.00 -9.93
C ALA A 78 1.33 4.34 -9.80
N ALA A 79 1.30 3.02 -9.55
CA ALA A 79 0.05 2.29 -9.35
C ALA A 79 -0.67 2.74 -8.06
N ILE A 80 0.05 2.94 -6.95
CA ILE A 80 -0.51 3.51 -5.72
C ILE A 80 -1.08 4.90 -6.00
N TYR A 81 -0.34 5.77 -6.67
CA TYR A 81 -0.79 7.13 -6.98
C TYR A 81 -2.05 7.12 -7.85
N ALA A 82 -2.11 6.29 -8.88
CA ALA A 82 -3.31 6.15 -9.71
C ALA A 82 -4.51 5.65 -8.91
N GLY A 83 -4.30 4.67 -8.02
CA GLY A 83 -5.33 4.18 -7.11
C GLY A 83 -5.86 5.28 -6.19
N LEU A 84 -4.99 6.04 -5.54
CA LEU A 84 -5.35 7.15 -4.66
C LEU A 84 -6.16 8.24 -5.39
N ASN A 85 -5.78 8.59 -6.63
CA ASN A 85 -6.49 9.57 -7.45
C ASN A 85 -7.91 9.13 -7.84
N ASN A 86 -8.15 7.82 -7.95
CA ASN A 86 -9.44 7.28 -8.38
C ASN A 86 -10.30 6.77 -7.23
N ALA A 87 -9.75 6.68 -6.03
CA ALA A 87 -10.46 6.28 -4.82
C ALA A 87 -11.46 7.36 -4.39
N ARG A 88 -12.70 6.97 -4.07
CA ARG A 88 -13.80 7.86 -3.69
C ARG A 88 -14.20 7.73 -2.23
N GLY A 89 -13.69 6.72 -1.52
CA GLY A 89 -14.07 6.38 -0.15
C GLY A 89 -13.75 7.46 0.87
N ASP A 90 -14.51 7.49 1.94
CA ASP A 90 -14.22 8.27 3.15
C ASP A 90 -12.93 7.77 3.81
N TYR A 91 -12.71 6.48 3.73
CA TYR A 91 -11.48 5.81 4.10
C TYR A 91 -10.86 5.15 2.87
N VAL A 92 -9.54 5.20 2.78
CA VAL A 92 -8.80 4.60 1.67
C VAL A 92 -7.70 3.71 2.23
N VAL A 93 -7.66 2.46 1.80
CA VAL A 93 -6.63 1.50 2.20
C VAL A 93 -5.82 1.05 1.00
N ILE A 94 -4.52 0.92 1.18
CA ILE A 94 -3.58 0.33 0.23
C ILE A 94 -3.19 -1.04 0.74
N MET A 95 -3.24 -2.07 -0.10
CA MET A 95 -2.87 -3.45 0.22
C MET A 95 -2.10 -4.09 -0.92
N ASP A 96 -1.20 -5.02 -0.59
CA ASP A 96 -0.52 -5.85 -1.59
C ASP A 96 -1.37 -7.06 -2.01
N ALA A 97 -1.28 -7.46 -3.29
CA ALA A 97 -2.03 -8.60 -3.82
C ALA A 97 -1.51 -9.98 -3.36
N ASP A 98 -0.35 -10.04 -2.69
CA ASP A 98 0.37 -11.30 -2.38
C ASP A 98 -0.07 -11.99 -1.08
N MET A 99 -1.16 -11.52 -0.47
CA MET A 99 -1.74 -12.03 0.79
C MET A 99 -0.84 -11.88 2.03
N GLN A 100 0.25 -11.11 1.94
CA GLN A 100 1.08 -10.80 3.11
C GLN A 100 0.42 -9.76 4.03
N ASP A 101 -0.55 -9.02 3.51
CA ASP A 101 -1.34 -8.01 4.20
C ASP A 101 -2.74 -8.59 4.48
N PRO A 102 -3.05 -9.04 5.71
CA PRO A 102 -4.30 -9.73 6.00
C PRO A 102 -5.51 -8.78 5.97
N PRO A 103 -6.53 -9.01 5.10
CA PRO A 103 -7.76 -8.23 5.11
C PRO A 103 -8.49 -8.24 6.46
N ALA A 104 -8.28 -9.27 7.27
CA ALA A 104 -8.84 -9.40 8.62
C ALA A 104 -8.48 -8.24 9.57
N LEU A 105 -7.48 -7.40 9.24
CA LEU A 105 -7.15 -6.19 10.00
C LEU A 105 -8.04 -4.99 9.63
N LEU A 106 -8.80 -5.03 8.54
CA LEU A 106 -9.64 -3.92 8.11
C LEU A 106 -10.64 -3.45 9.20
N PRO A 107 -11.35 -4.35 9.93
CA PRO A 107 -12.24 -3.91 11.00
C PRO A 107 -11.55 -3.13 12.11
N GLU A 108 -10.35 -3.55 12.52
CA GLU A 108 -9.55 -2.85 13.55
C GLU A 108 -9.05 -1.50 13.03
N MET A 109 -8.61 -1.45 11.78
CA MET A 109 -8.16 -0.19 11.16
C MET A 109 -9.30 0.82 11.06
N ILE A 110 -10.49 0.39 10.65
CA ILE A 110 -11.68 1.24 10.59
C ILE A 110 -12.05 1.78 11.97
N SER A 111 -12.16 0.89 12.96
CA SER A 111 -12.54 1.29 14.33
C SER A 111 -11.54 2.29 14.93
N THR A 112 -10.25 2.13 14.60
CA THR A 112 -9.20 3.05 15.03
C THR A 112 -9.38 4.45 14.39
N LEU A 113 -9.71 4.53 13.10
CA LEU A 113 -9.97 5.83 12.46
C LEU A 113 -11.27 6.46 12.95
N GLU A 114 -12.27 5.66 13.28
CA GLU A 114 -13.54 6.15 13.82
C GLU A 114 -13.45 6.71 15.22
N SER A 115 -12.41 6.37 15.98
CA SER A 115 -12.15 7.01 17.28
C SER A 115 -11.87 8.51 17.15
N GLY A 116 -11.45 8.98 15.96
CA GLY A 116 -11.05 10.37 15.71
C GLY A 116 -9.70 10.75 16.32
N GLU A 117 -9.02 9.81 16.98
CA GLU A 117 -7.69 10.04 17.55
C GLU A 117 -6.58 9.99 16.49
N TYR A 118 -6.81 9.24 15.41
CA TYR A 118 -5.83 8.98 14.34
C TYR A 118 -6.41 9.30 12.97
N ASP A 119 -5.56 9.73 12.08
CA ASP A 119 -5.88 10.06 10.69
C ASP A 119 -5.41 8.96 9.73
N SER A 120 -4.53 8.07 10.23
CA SER A 120 -4.00 6.93 9.50
C SER A 120 -3.76 5.75 10.44
N VAL A 121 -3.95 4.55 9.91
CA VAL A 121 -3.54 3.30 10.53
C VAL A 121 -2.61 2.58 9.58
N ALA A 122 -1.38 2.37 10.00
CA ALA A 122 -0.36 1.71 9.20
C ALA A 122 0.11 0.43 9.88
N THR A 123 0.59 -0.52 9.09
CA THR A 123 1.09 -1.76 9.63
C THR A 123 2.61 -1.83 9.60
N ARG A 124 3.19 -2.50 10.59
CA ARG A 124 4.63 -2.81 10.62
C ARG A 124 4.87 -4.26 11.02
N ARG A 125 5.91 -4.84 10.44
CA ARG A 125 6.36 -6.19 10.82
C ARG A 125 7.15 -6.15 12.12
N VAL A 126 6.81 -7.04 13.04
CA VAL A 126 7.54 -7.19 14.33
C VAL A 126 8.79 -8.04 14.17
N SER A 127 8.83 -8.93 13.17
CA SER A 127 9.89 -9.93 13.01
C SER A 127 10.46 -9.93 11.59
N ARG A 128 11.79 -10.00 11.49
CA ARG A 128 12.54 -10.20 10.25
C ARG A 128 13.00 -11.67 10.09
N LYS A 129 12.34 -12.61 10.77
CA LYS A 129 12.68 -14.04 10.62
C LYS A 129 12.55 -14.44 9.15
N GLY A 130 13.60 -15.05 8.60
CA GLY A 130 13.67 -15.50 7.20
C GLY A 130 14.27 -14.50 6.21
N GLU A 131 14.64 -13.26 6.61
CA GLU A 131 15.36 -12.34 5.71
C GLU A 131 16.89 -12.61 5.71
N PRO A 132 17.56 -12.54 4.53
CA PRO A 132 19.02 -12.62 4.47
C PRO A 132 19.68 -11.53 5.30
N MET A 133 20.70 -11.87 6.09
CA MET A 133 21.37 -10.95 7.03
C MET A 133 21.92 -9.68 6.34
N VAL A 134 22.47 -9.82 5.12
CA VAL A 134 22.99 -8.70 4.32
C VAL A 134 21.87 -7.71 3.98
N ARG A 135 20.70 -8.20 3.57
CA ARG A 135 19.54 -7.35 3.23
C ARG A 135 19.04 -6.58 4.46
N SER A 136 18.95 -7.26 5.60
CA SER A 136 18.55 -6.65 6.87
C SER A 136 19.56 -5.60 7.36
N PHE A 137 20.85 -5.82 7.13
CA PHE A 137 21.90 -4.86 7.46
C PHE A 137 21.80 -3.60 6.57
N CYS A 138 21.72 -3.76 5.24
CA CYS A 138 21.56 -2.66 4.30
C CYS A 138 20.30 -1.83 4.59
N ALA A 139 19.18 -2.49 4.88
CA ALA A 139 17.94 -1.79 5.26
C ALA A 139 18.13 -0.95 6.54
N ARG A 140 18.76 -1.50 7.58
CA ARG A 140 19.04 -0.74 8.81
C ARG A 140 19.94 0.48 8.57
N CYS A 141 20.98 0.31 7.74
CA CYS A 141 21.86 1.43 7.37
C CYS A 141 21.06 2.52 6.62
N PHE A 142 20.23 2.13 5.67
CA PHE A 142 19.36 3.05 4.93
C PHE A 142 18.41 3.81 5.86
N TYR A 143 17.65 3.12 6.73
CA TYR A 143 16.73 3.78 7.66
C TYR A 143 17.46 4.68 8.67
N LYS A 144 18.68 4.32 9.10
CA LYS A 144 19.51 5.16 9.96
C LYS A 144 19.96 6.43 9.24
N LEU A 145 20.35 6.30 7.97
CA LEU A 145 20.79 7.43 7.16
C LEU A 145 19.61 8.39 6.89
N ILE A 146 18.50 7.87 6.37
CA ILE A 146 17.36 8.71 5.97
C ILE A 146 16.76 9.47 7.16
N ARG A 147 16.69 8.84 8.35
CA ARG A 147 16.27 9.52 9.60
C ARG A 147 17.21 10.65 10.04
N ARG A 148 18.44 10.67 9.56
CA ARG A 148 19.41 11.72 9.90
C ARG A 148 19.40 12.89 8.91
N ILE A 149 18.98 12.64 7.69
CA ILE A 149 19.03 13.62 6.58
C ILE A 149 17.64 14.06 6.10
N SER A 150 16.57 13.48 6.65
CA SER A 150 15.18 13.78 6.28
C SER A 150 14.37 14.08 7.53
N ASP A 151 13.51 15.07 7.44
CA ASP A 151 12.51 15.42 8.47
C ASP A 151 11.29 14.47 8.45
N ALA A 152 11.22 13.55 7.48
CA ALA A 152 10.13 12.59 7.39
C ALA A 152 10.28 11.46 8.43
N ASP A 153 9.23 11.21 9.20
CA ASP A 153 9.19 10.09 10.17
C ASP A 153 9.02 8.75 9.45
N ILE A 154 10.13 8.19 8.98
CA ILE A 154 10.16 6.91 8.26
C ILE A 154 10.42 5.79 9.26
N VAL A 155 9.38 5.00 9.54
CA VAL A 155 9.41 3.89 10.50
C VAL A 155 10.02 2.64 9.87
N ASP A 156 11.00 2.04 10.56
CA ASP A 156 11.59 0.76 10.15
C ASP A 156 10.56 -0.38 10.21
N GLY A 157 10.54 -1.21 9.16
CA GLY A 157 9.56 -2.30 9.03
C GLY A 157 8.17 -1.87 8.56
N ALA A 158 7.95 -0.57 8.28
CA ALA A 158 6.69 -0.08 7.74
C ALA A 158 6.33 -0.79 6.43
N ARG A 159 5.06 -1.26 6.35
CA ARG A 159 4.45 -1.83 5.15
C ARG A 159 3.72 -0.75 4.38
N ASP A 160 3.38 -1.06 3.13
CA ASP A 160 2.49 -0.22 2.33
C ASP A 160 1.02 -0.37 2.76
N PHE A 161 0.69 -1.46 3.48
CA PHE A 161 -0.63 -1.71 4.05
C PHE A 161 -0.98 -0.63 5.07
N ARG A 162 -1.81 0.29 4.62
CA ARG A 162 -2.17 1.50 5.36
C ARG A 162 -3.58 1.94 5.00
N MET A 163 -4.38 2.27 6.01
CA MET A 163 -5.67 2.93 5.86
C MET A 163 -5.53 4.42 6.25
N MET A 164 -6.17 5.29 5.49
CA MET A 164 -6.09 6.75 5.63
C MET A 164 -7.48 7.37 5.55
N THR A 165 -7.68 8.48 6.26
CA THR A 165 -8.83 9.36 6.05
C THR A 165 -8.76 10.06 4.70
N ARG A 166 -9.88 10.55 4.18
CA ARG A 166 -9.94 11.31 2.93
C ARG A 166 -9.05 12.56 2.97
N ASP A 167 -8.98 13.25 4.10
CA ASP A 167 -8.17 14.45 4.25
C ASP A 167 -6.68 14.15 4.09
N MET A 168 -6.20 13.06 4.70
CA MET A 168 -4.82 12.63 4.50
C MET A 168 -4.55 12.25 3.05
N VAL A 169 -5.46 11.53 2.38
CA VAL A 169 -5.33 11.17 0.96
C VAL A 169 -5.22 12.42 0.10
N ASN A 170 -6.08 13.43 0.32
CA ASN A 170 -6.05 14.69 -0.42
C ASN A 170 -4.71 15.42 -0.24
N SER A 171 -4.16 15.43 0.98
CA SER A 171 -2.85 16.03 1.26
C SER A 171 -1.70 15.26 0.58
N VAL A 172 -1.76 13.93 0.55
CA VAL A 172 -0.80 13.07 -0.16
C VAL A 172 -0.85 13.30 -1.68
N LEU A 173 -2.05 13.51 -2.24
CA LEU A 173 -2.25 13.78 -3.67
C LEU A 173 -1.83 15.21 -4.07
N ALA A 174 -1.84 16.16 -3.15
CA ALA A 174 -1.35 17.52 -3.40
C ALA A 174 0.17 17.56 -3.66
N LEU A 175 0.90 16.52 -3.22
CA LEU A 175 2.31 16.34 -3.52
C LEU A 175 2.44 15.57 -4.84
N SER A 176 2.90 16.24 -5.90
CA SER A 176 2.89 15.74 -7.28
C SER A 176 4.28 15.36 -7.81
N GLU A 177 5.20 14.97 -6.93
CA GLU A 177 6.56 14.57 -7.33
C GLU A 177 6.54 13.40 -8.32
N TYR A 178 7.38 13.48 -9.34
CA TYR A 178 7.53 12.42 -10.35
C TYR A 178 8.10 11.13 -9.75
N ASN A 179 9.17 11.26 -8.98
CA ASN A 179 9.80 10.14 -8.28
C ASN A 179 9.21 10.01 -6.88
N ARG A 180 8.02 9.39 -6.79
CA ARG A 180 7.34 9.23 -5.51
C ARG A 180 8.02 8.17 -4.64
N PHE A 181 8.05 8.46 -3.35
CA PHE A 181 8.40 7.53 -2.30
C PHE A 181 7.31 7.59 -1.23
N SER A 182 6.25 6.80 -1.43
CA SER A 182 5.02 6.88 -0.63
C SER A 182 5.27 6.79 0.87
N LYS A 183 6.20 5.95 1.33
CA LYS A 183 6.54 5.84 2.77
C LYS A 183 7.08 7.14 3.34
N GLY A 184 7.86 7.88 2.58
CA GLY A 184 8.34 9.20 2.97
C GLY A 184 7.21 10.24 2.96
N ILE A 185 6.39 10.25 1.89
CA ILE A 185 5.25 11.17 1.74
C ILE A 185 4.27 11.00 2.90
N PHE A 186 3.92 9.76 3.27
CA PHE A 186 3.02 9.50 4.39
C PHE A 186 3.53 10.02 5.74
N GLY A 187 4.84 10.00 5.96
CA GLY A 187 5.46 10.62 7.14
C GLY A 187 5.55 12.14 7.05
N TRP A 188 5.82 12.66 5.84
CA TRP A 188 6.00 14.09 5.59
C TRP A 188 4.72 14.92 5.80
N VAL A 189 3.55 14.39 5.41
CA VAL A 189 2.28 15.12 5.55
C VAL A 189 1.83 15.32 7.01
N GLY A 190 2.49 14.69 8.00
CA GLY A 190 2.37 15.01 9.42
C GLY A 190 1.09 14.56 10.10
N TYR A 191 0.28 13.68 9.49
CA TYR A 191 -0.95 13.15 10.07
C TYR A 191 -0.67 12.13 11.17
N ARG A 192 -1.55 12.08 12.18
CA ARG A 192 -1.44 11.14 13.33
C ARG A 192 -1.64 9.72 12.87
N THR A 193 -0.59 8.89 12.99
CA THR A 193 -0.60 7.50 12.54
C THR A 193 -0.54 6.53 13.72
N LYS A 194 -1.49 5.59 13.78
CA LYS A 194 -1.43 4.41 14.64
C LYS A 194 -0.68 3.30 13.90
N TRP A 195 0.24 2.65 14.59
CA TRP A 195 0.97 1.49 14.07
C TRP A 195 0.40 0.20 14.64
N LEU A 196 -0.10 -0.68 13.76
CA LEU A 196 -0.49 -2.04 14.10
C LEU A 196 0.66 -2.99 13.81
N GLU A 197 0.98 -3.79 14.80
CA GLU A 197 2.02 -4.82 14.68
C GLU A 197 1.38 -6.16 14.35
N TYR A 198 1.91 -6.85 13.34
CA TYR A 198 1.49 -8.20 13.03
C TYR A 198 2.67 -9.09 12.68
N GLU A 199 2.50 -10.40 12.90
CA GLU A 199 3.50 -11.38 12.53
C GLU A 199 3.54 -11.55 11.00
N ASN A 200 4.75 -11.78 10.47
CA ASN A 200 4.93 -11.94 9.03
C ASN A 200 4.21 -13.21 8.54
N ILE A 201 3.24 -13.02 7.65
CA ILE A 201 2.60 -14.12 6.92
C ILE A 201 3.46 -14.43 5.69
N GLU A 202 3.77 -15.70 5.47
CA GLU A 202 4.48 -16.14 4.28
C GLU A 202 3.62 -15.89 3.04
N ARG A 203 4.27 -15.54 1.92
CA ARG A 203 3.56 -15.33 0.65
C ARG A 203 2.84 -16.60 0.22
N THR A 204 1.59 -16.46 -0.17
CA THR A 204 0.79 -17.59 -0.68
C THR A 204 1.29 -18.04 -2.06
N ALA A 205 1.84 -17.11 -2.88
CA ALA A 205 2.43 -17.40 -4.19
C ALA A 205 3.34 -16.23 -4.65
N GLY A 206 4.23 -16.50 -5.61
CA GLY A 206 5.09 -15.48 -6.26
C GLY A 206 6.51 -15.40 -5.68
N GLU A 207 7.44 -14.93 -6.51
CA GLU A 207 8.85 -14.71 -6.14
C GLU A 207 9.11 -13.22 -5.84
N THR A 208 10.16 -12.94 -5.07
CA THR A 208 10.60 -11.57 -4.80
C THR A 208 11.09 -10.92 -6.10
N LYS A 209 10.32 -9.96 -6.64
CA LYS A 209 10.62 -9.25 -7.91
C LYS A 209 11.68 -8.13 -7.76
N TRP A 210 12.17 -7.88 -6.53
CA TRP A 210 13.13 -6.84 -6.22
C TRP A 210 14.57 -7.37 -6.24
N SER A 211 15.36 -6.95 -7.23
CA SER A 211 16.80 -7.15 -7.23
C SER A 211 17.51 -6.18 -6.28
N PHE A 212 18.74 -6.50 -5.88
CA PHE A 212 19.58 -5.61 -5.06
C PHE A 212 19.73 -4.21 -5.68
N TRP A 213 19.96 -4.13 -6.99
CA TRP A 213 20.10 -2.86 -7.71
C TRP A 213 18.82 -2.02 -7.72
N LYS A 214 17.65 -2.66 -7.83
CA LYS A 214 16.36 -1.96 -7.72
C LYS A 214 16.13 -1.40 -6.33
N LEU A 215 16.50 -2.16 -5.29
CA LEU A 215 16.41 -1.67 -3.90
C LEU A 215 17.35 -0.50 -3.65
N LEU A 216 18.57 -0.55 -4.22
CA LEU A 216 19.54 0.54 -4.11
C LEU A 216 19.03 1.80 -4.82
N ALA A 217 18.54 1.68 -6.06
CA ALA A 217 17.97 2.80 -6.81
C ALA A 217 16.78 3.43 -6.05
N TYR A 218 15.84 2.62 -5.57
CA TYR A 218 14.71 3.09 -4.77
C TYR A 218 15.15 3.79 -3.48
N SER A 219 16.24 3.31 -2.86
CA SER A 219 16.82 3.95 -1.69
C SER A 219 17.44 5.31 -2.02
N LEU A 220 18.10 5.43 -3.17
CA LEU A 220 18.66 6.70 -3.65
C LEU A 220 17.56 7.71 -3.98
N ASP A 221 16.50 7.27 -4.66
CA ASP A 221 15.32 8.11 -4.93
C ASP A 221 14.72 8.65 -3.62
N GLY A 222 14.60 7.80 -2.59
CA GLY A 222 14.15 8.22 -1.26
C GLY A 222 15.07 9.27 -0.62
N ILE A 223 16.38 9.12 -0.74
CA ILE A 223 17.36 10.08 -0.20
C ILE A 223 17.25 11.42 -0.95
N VAL A 224 17.22 11.40 -2.27
CA VAL A 224 17.18 12.63 -3.10
C VAL A 224 15.88 13.41 -2.87
N ASN A 225 14.76 12.71 -2.75
CA ASN A 225 13.44 13.38 -2.62
C ASN A 225 13.18 13.95 -1.21
N PHE A 226 13.81 13.39 -0.17
CA PHE A 226 13.52 13.76 1.22
C PHE A 226 14.77 14.28 1.97
N SER A 227 15.87 14.59 1.26
CA SER A 227 17.06 15.15 1.87
C SER A 227 17.18 16.63 1.57
N ASN A 228 17.41 17.43 2.62
CA ASN A 228 17.80 18.84 2.52
C ASN A 228 19.31 19.03 2.38
N VAL A 229 20.08 17.93 2.32
CA VAL A 229 21.53 17.98 2.15
C VAL A 229 21.83 18.08 0.65
N PRO A 230 22.50 19.15 0.15
CA PRO A 230 22.91 19.25 -1.24
C PRO A 230 23.85 18.09 -1.59
N LEU A 231 23.61 17.49 -2.74
CA LEU A 231 24.49 16.48 -3.32
C LEU A 231 25.82 17.09 -3.72
#